data_387a326b9c55c11c186d88c5866f0379
#
_entry.id   387a326b9c55c11c186d88c5866f0379
#
_cell.length_a   1.000
_cell.length_b   1.000
_cell.length_c   1.000
_cell.angle_alpha   90.00
_cell.angle_beta   90.00
_cell.angle_gamma   90.00
#
_symmetry.space_group_name_H-M   'P 1'
#
loop_
_entity.id
_entity.type
_entity.pdbx_description
1 polymer ?
#
loop_
_entity_poly.entity_id
_entity_poly.type
_entity_poly.pdbx_seq_one_letter_code
_entity_poly.pdbx_strand_id
1 'polypeptide(L)'
;MGGRDKAGNRFEVDNISFMKNGRSFIPIMGEFHFSRYEPEAWEEELLKMRAGGVAIIATYVFWIHHEEAEGEWDFTGCRNLRGFLQICRDIGMPVWLRIGPWAHGECRNGGFPDWLIKDGAPVRINDPVYLKRVERFWKQLGEQAEGMMCMDGGPVLGVQLENEYGHCGGPSDSKEGMAHMLTLKKMAQAAGFIV
;
A
#
# COMPACT_ATOMS: atom_id res chain seq x y z
N MET A 1 -12.64 -12.55 1.77
CA MET A 1 -11.46 -11.91 2.38
C MET A 1 -11.89 -11.29 3.71
N GLY A 2 -11.17 -11.47 4.79
CA GLY A 2 -11.58 -10.93 6.07
C GLY A 2 -10.54 -11.15 7.17
N GLY A 3 -10.63 -10.36 8.23
CA GLY A 3 -9.76 -10.46 9.39
C GLY A 3 -10.38 -9.75 10.60
N ARG A 4 -9.68 -9.78 11.73
CA ARG A 4 -10.05 -9.04 12.93
C ARG A 4 -8.97 -8.06 13.31
N ASP A 5 -9.37 -6.85 13.73
CA ASP A 5 -8.44 -5.89 14.32
C ASP A 5 -8.15 -6.22 15.81
N LYS A 6 -7.25 -5.46 16.42
CA LYS A 6 -6.87 -5.59 17.84
C LYS A 6 -8.05 -5.38 18.81
N ALA A 7 -9.05 -4.61 18.41
CA ALA A 7 -10.26 -4.39 19.17
C ALA A 7 -11.33 -5.49 18.97
N GLY A 8 -11.03 -6.52 18.15
CA GLY A 8 -11.91 -7.63 17.86
C GLY A 8 -12.94 -7.37 16.76
N ASN A 9 -12.92 -6.20 16.11
CA ASN A 9 -13.80 -5.95 14.98
C ASN A 9 -13.45 -6.88 13.81
N ARG A 10 -14.49 -7.45 13.18
CA ARG A 10 -14.36 -8.28 11.99
C ARG A 10 -14.60 -7.45 10.75
N PHE A 11 -13.64 -7.44 9.84
CA PHE A 11 -13.74 -6.81 8.53
C PHE A 11 -13.81 -7.86 7.45
N GLU A 12 -14.70 -7.68 6.48
CA GLU A 12 -14.94 -8.60 5.37
C GLU A 12 -15.32 -7.80 4.12
N VAL A 13 -15.10 -8.39 2.96
CA VAL A 13 -15.56 -7.86 1.67
C VAL A 13 -16.36 -8.95 0.99
N ASP A 14 -17.57 -8.63 0.57
CA ASP A 14 -18.36 -9.43 -0.34
C ASP A 14 -18.42 -8.78 -1.74
N ASN A 15 -19.28 -9.29 -2.61
CA ASN A 15 -19.44 -8.75 -3.96
C ASN A 15 -20.29 -7.46 -4.04
N ILE A 16 -20.74 -6.95 -2.91
CA ILE A 16 -21.66 -5.80 -2.83
C ILE A 16 -21.07 -4.69 -1.95
N SER A 17 -20.43 -5.07 -0.82
CA SER A 17 -20.08 -4.11 0.21
C SER A 17 -18.85 -4.50 1.02
N PHE A 18 -18.28 -3.50 1.65
CA PHE A 18 -17.35 -3.67 2.75
C PHE A 18 -18.14 -3.85 4.05
N MET A 19 -17.80 -4.86 4.84
CA MET A 19 -18.54 -5.26 6.02
C MET A 19 -17.71 -5.03 7.29
N LYS A 20 -18.34 -4.48 8.33
CA LYS A 20 -17.77 -4.45 9.67
C LYS A 20 -18.74 -5.12 10.65
N ASN A 21 -18.28 -6.15 11.34
CA ASN A 21 -19.07 -6.91 12.31
C ASN A 21 -20.39 -7.45 11.73
N GLY A 22 -20.37 -7.93 10.48
CA GLY A 22 -21.53 -8.48 9.78
C GLY A 22 -22.53 -7.44 9.29
N ARG A 23 -22.19 -6.16 9.32
CA ARG A 23 -23.01 -5.07 8.79
C ARG A 23 -22.27 -4.33 7.69
N SER A 24 -22.99 -3.91 6.66
CA SER A 24 -22.45 -3.05 5.61
C SER A 24 -21.86 -1.79 6.23
N PHE A 25 -20.65 -1.45 5.81
CA PHE A 25 -19.87 -0.35 6.35
C PHE A 25 -19.33 0.49 5.18
N ILE A 26 -19.69 1.78 5.17
CA ILE A 26 -19.22 2.74 4.17
C ILE A 26 -18.26 3.70 4.90
N PRO A 27 -16.94 3.40 4.89
CA PRO A 27 -15.98 4.25 5.59
C PRO A 27 -15.70 5.54 4.82
N ILE A 28 -15.50 6.64 5.54
CA ILE A 28 -14.79 7.79 4.99
C ILE A 28 -13.31 7.44 5.03
N MET A 29 -12.69 7.36 3.86
CA MET A 29 -11.26 7.11 3.73
C MET A 29 -10.55 8.43 3.48
N GLY A 30 -9.52 8.73 4.29
CA GLY A 30 -8.70 9.92 4.14
C GLY A 30 -7.28 9.56 3.74
N GLU A 31 -6.68 10.33 2.84
CA GLU A 31 -5.28 10.14 2.46
C GLU A 31 -4.33 10.84 3.42
N PHE A 32 -3.31 10.12 3.88
CA PHE A 32 -2.22 10.64 4.68
C PHE A 32 -0.91 9.98 4.23
N HIS A 33 -0.08 10.71 3.52
CA HIS A 33 1.18 10.18 3.01
C HIS A 33 2.28 10.30 4.07
N PHE A 34 2.47 9.26 4.86
CA PHE A 34 3.39 9.24 6.01
C PHE A 34 4.81 9.72 5.66
N SER A 35 5.31 9.34 4.48
CA SER A 35 6.66 9.71 4.04
C SER A 35 6.83 11.20 3.66
N ARG A 36 5.77 12.00 3.73
CA ARG A 36 5.77 13.45 3.49
C ARG A 36 5.56 14.26 4.77
N TYR A 37 5.58 13.61 5.92
CA TYR A 37 5.34 14.21 7.22
C TYR A 37 6.42 13.76 8.22
N GLU A 38 6.75 14.63 9.17
CA GLU A 38 7.70 14.26 10.24
C GLU A 38 7.07 13.21 11.16
N PRO A 39 7.83 12.17 11.55
CA PRO A 39 7.32 11.06 12.35
C PRO A 39 6.69 11.48 13.68
N GLU A 40 7.23 12.52 14.30
CA GLU A 40 6.75 13.08 15.57
C GLU A 40 5.33 13.65 15.48
N ALA A 41 4.89 14.03 14.28
CA ALA A 41 3.55 14.57 14.04
C ALA A 41 2.53 13.52 13.61
N TRP A 42 2.93 12.30 13.26
CA TRP A 42 2.02 11.28 12.71
C TRP A 42 0.83 10.99 13.61
N GLU A 43 1.06 10.74 14.89
CA GLU A 43 -0.01 10.39 15.84
C GLU A 43 -1.02 11.53 15.97
N GLU A 44 -0.55 12.76 16.17
CA GLU A 44 -1.42 13.92 16.33
C GLU A 44 -2.27 14.17 15.08
N GLU A 45 -1.68 14.11 13.89
CA GLU A 45 -2.39 14.34 12.64
C GLU A 45 -3.42 13.23 12.34
N LEU A 46 -3.08 11.97 12.60
CA LEU A 46 -4.01 10.87 12.49
C LEU A 46 -5.20 10.99 13.47
N LEU A 47 -4.95 11.45 14.69
CA LEU A 47 -6.00 11.72 15.66
C LEU A 47 -6.92 12.88 15.23
N LYS A 48 -6.37 13.94 14.62
CA LYS A 48 -7.15 15.04 14.01
C LYS A 48 -8.03 14.51 12.88
N MET A 49 -7.49 13.69 11.98
CA MET A 49 -8.26 13.10 10.89
C MET A 49 -9.41 12.23 11.41
N ARG A 50 -9.15 11.41 12.43
CA ARG A 50 -10.17 10.59 13.09
C ARG A 50 -11.25 11.45 13.75
N ALA A 51 -10.88 12.54 14.42
CA ALA A 51 -11.84 13.48 15.01
C ALA A 51 -12.70 14.18 13.93
N GLY A 52 -12.16 14.36 12.73
CA GLY A 52 -12.89 14.84 11.55
C GLY A 52 -13.78 13.79 10.87
N GLY A 53 -13.83 12.55 11.38
CA GLY A 53 -14.71 11.49 10.89
C GLY A 53 -14.05 10.52 9.89
N VAL A 54 -12.74 10.64 9.66
CA VAL A 54 -12.00 9.67 8.83
C VAL A 54 -11.94 8.32 9.56
N ALA A 55 -12.39 7.27 8.91
CA ALA A 55 -12.49 5.92 9.47
C ALA A 55 -11.36 4.98 9.04
N ILE A 56 -10.73 5.26 7.90
CA ILE A 56 -9.61 4.50 7.34
C ILE A 56 -8.60 5.49 6.76
N ILE A 57 -7.32 5.29 7.03
CA ILE A 57 -6.25 6.04 6.38
C ILE A 57 -5.78 5.28 5.14
N ALA A 58 -5.81 5.95 3.99
CA ALA A 58 -5.10 5.49 2.80
C ALA A 58 -3.72 6.14 2.74
N THR A 59 -2.70 5.37 2.42
CA THR A 59 -1.34 5.91 2.27
C THR A 59 -0.57 5.23 1.16
N TYR A 60 0.13 6.02 0.34
CA TYR A 60 1.08 5.50 -0.64
C TYR A 60 2.38 5.05 0.02
N VAL A 61 2.95 3.99 -0.52
CA VAL A 61 4.34 3.60 -0.30
C VAL A 61 5.08 3.87 -1.60
N PHE A 62 5.74 5.02 -1.69
CA PHE A 62 6.45 5.41 -2.91
C PHE A 62 7.78 4.67 -3.01
N TRP A 63 7.95 3.87 -4.05
CA TRP A 63 9.19 3.10 -4.25
C TRP A 63 10.44 3.98 -4.24
N ILE A 64 10.39 5.13 -4.94
CA ILE A 64 11.51 6.09 -4.99
C ILE A 64 11.97 6.58 -3.61
N HIS A 65 11.08 6.60 -2.60
CA HIS A 65 11.44 7.02 -1.24
C HIS A 65 12.22 5.94 -0.48
N HIS A 66 12.08 4.69 -0.86
CA HIS A 66 12.64 3.55 -0.13
C HIS A 66 13.84 2.90 -0.82
N GLU A 67 14.01 3.11 -2.14
CA GLU A 67 15.13 2.59 -2.94
C GLU A 67 15.58 3.68 -3.93
N GLU A 68 16.17 4.75 -3.40
CA GLU A 68 16.63 5.89 -4.19
C GLU A 68 17.80 5.50 -5.11
N ALA A 69 18.71 4.65 -4.61
CA ALA A 69 19.74 3.94 -5.39
C ALA A 69 19.41 2.44 -5.43
N GLU A 70 19.66 1.78 -6.56
CA GLU A 70 19.29 0.37 -6.74
C GLU A 70 19.96 -0.55 -5.70
N GLY A 71 19.15 -1.25 -4.91
CA GLY A 71 19.60 -2.16 -3.85
C GLY A 71 19.87 -1.50 -2.50
N GLU A 72 19.79 -0.19 -2.40
CA GLU A 72 19.95 0.56 -1.15
C GLU A 72 18.58 0.91 -0.57
N TRP A 73 18.22 0.27 0.53
CA TRP A 73 16.90 0.42 1.16
C TRP A 73 16.93 1.37 2.34
N ASP A 74 15.96 2.28 2.40
CA ASP A 74 15.79 3.20 3.52
C ASP A 74 14.35 3.12 4.07
N PHE A 75 14.25 2.72 5.33
CA PHE A 75 13.04 2.70 6.14
C PHE A 75 13.22 3.47 7.44
N THR A 76 14.00 4.55 7.43
CA THR A 76 14.27 5.39 8.60
C THR A 76 13.53 6.73 8.53
N GLY A 77 13.42 7.42 9.66
CA GLY A 77 12.76 8.72 9.74
C GLY A 77 11.36 8.71 9.16
N CYS A 78 11.04 9.66 8.28
CA CYS A 78 9.73 9.73 7.60
C CYS A 78 9.46 8.57 6.64
N ARG A 79 10.46 7.72 6.33
CA ARG A 79 10.33 6.51 5.52
C ARG A 79 10.03 5.25 6.34
N ASN A 80 9.92 5.37 7.66
CA ASN A 80 9.70 4.24 8.58
C ASN A 80 8.26 3.72 8.51
N LEU A 81 7.98 2.89 7.49
CA LEU A 81 6.66 2.28 7.28
C LEU A 81 6.21 1.48 8.51
N ARG A 82 7.11 0.66 9.09
CA ARG A 82 6.77 -0.15 10.26
C ARG A 82 6.36 0.70 11.45
N GLY A 83 7.10 1.78 11.72
CA GLY A 83 6.78 2.73 12.80
C GLY A 83 5.45 3.41 12.59
N PHE A 84 5.14 3.83 11.35
CA PHE A 84 3.84 4.40 11.01
C PHE A 84 2.68 3.41 11.25
N LEU A 85 2.83 2.17 10.79
CA LEU A 85 1.82 1.13 11.01
C LEU A 85 1.65 0.79 12.50
N GLN A 86 2.73 0.85 13.27
CA GLN A 86 2.69 0.66 14.73
C GLN A 86 1.84 1.73 15.42
N ILE A 87 2.05 3.01 15.06
CA ILE A 87 1.24 4.13 15.57
C ILE A 87 -0.23 3.93 15.19
N CYS A 88 -0.52 3.62 13.93
CA CYS A 88 -1.90 3.36 13.49
C CYS A 88 -2.55 2.23 14.29
N ARG A 89 -1.82 1.15 14.58
CA ARG A 89 -2.31 0.04 15.41
C ARG A 89 -2.62 0.50 16.84
N ASP A 90 -1.72 1.25 17.44
CA ASP A 90 -1.80 1.61 18.85
C ASP A 90 -2.93 2.61 19.11
N ILE A 91 -3.18 3.54 18.17
CA ILE A 91 -4.33 4.43 18.23
C ILE A 91 -5.63 3.82 17.69
N GLY A 92 -5.59 2.60 17.11
CA GLY A 92 -6.76 1.94 16.55
C GLY A 92 -7.26 2.56 15.24
N MET A 93 -6.35 3.09 14.41
CA MET A 93 -6.65 3.65 13.09
C MET A 93 -6.41 2.61 11.99
N PRO A 94 -7.45 2.11 11.30
CA PRO A 94 -7.29 1.19 10.18
C PRO A 94 -6.57 1.84 9.00
N VAL A 95 -5.81 1.02 8.26
CA VAL A 95 -4.98 1.47 7.13
C VAL A 95 -5.32 0.70 5.86
N TRP A 96 -5.35 1.43 4.75
CA TRP A 96 -5.35 0.91 3.40
C TRP A 96 -4.01 1.25 2.74
N LEU A 97 -3.13 0.26 2.58
CA LEU A 97 -1.81 0.49 1.97
C LEU A 97 -1.90 0.50 0.45
N ARG A 98 -1.35 1.51 -0.17
CA ARG A 98 -1.24 1.64 -1.62
C ARG A 98 0.21 1.35 -2.01
N ILE A 99 0.50 0.07 -2.30
CA ILE A 99 1.88 -0.45 -2.44
C ILE A 99 2.44 -0.34 -3.86
N GLY A 100 1.75 0.36 -4.74
CA GLY A 100 2.17 0.52 -6.13
C GLY A 100 2.15 -0.78 -6.93
N PRO A 101 3.16 -1.06 -7.77
CA PRO A 101 4.49 -0.41 -7.92
C PRO A 101 4.46 1.03 -8.42
N TRP A 102 3.51 1.35 -9.33
CA TRP A 102 3.18 2.71 -9.72
C TRP A 102 2.18 3.31 -8.74
N ALA A 103 2.53 4.42 -8.14
CA ALA A 103 1.70 5.10 -7.14
C ALA A 103 1.04 6.37 -7.67
N HIS A 104 1.59 7.04 -8.67
CA HIS A 104 1.23 8.39 -9.11
C HIS A 104 1.47 9.40 -7.98
N GLY A 105 0.45 9.78 -7.22
CA GLY A 105 0.51 10.53 -5.96
C GLY A 105 1.32 11.82 -6.02
N GLU A 106 1.30 12.54 -7.17
CA GLU A 106 2.11 13.74 -7.45
C GLU A 106 3.59 13.53 -7.10
N CYS A 107 4.08 12.31 -7.36
CA CYS A 107 5.48 11.94 -7.17
C CYS A 107 6.19 11.81 -8.52
N ARG A 108 7.45 12.25 -8.57
CA ARG A 108 8.29 12.10 -9.77
C ARG A 108 8.28 10.66 -10.26
N ASN A 109 8.19 10.48 -11.57
CA ASN A 109 8.11 9.16 -12.23
C ASN A 109 6.95 8.28 -11.70
N GLY A 110 5.87 8.88 -11.16
CA GLY A 110 4.78 8.13 -10.55
C GLY A 110 5.19 7.30 -9.32
N GLY A 111 6.29 7.67 -8.68
CA GLY A 111 6.87 6.98 -7.53
C GLY A 111 7.91 5.93 -7.88
N PHE A 112 8.20 5.71 -9.16
CA PHE A 112 9.31 4.84 -9.57
C PHE A 112 10.68 5.50 -9.30
N PRO A 113 11.69 4.75 -8.85
CA PRO A 113 13.05 5.24 -8.74
C PRO A 113 13.63 5.69 -10.08
N ASP A 114 14.50 6.70 -10.06
CA ASP A 114 15.15 7.21 -11.26
C ASP A 114 15.97 6.14 -12.00
N TRP A 115 16.64 5.26 -11.26
CA TRP A 115 17.43 4.18 -11.83
C TRP A 115 16.56 3.20 -12.63
N LEU A 116 15.33 2.92 -12.18
CA LEU A 116 14.41 2.04 -12.89
C LEU A 116 13.96 2.64 -14.24
N ILE A 117 13.74 3.96 -14.29
CA ILE A 117 13.34 4.66 -15.51
C ILE A 117 14.52 4.86 -16.46
N LYS A 118 15.71 5.20 -15.93
CA LYS A 118 16.93 5.40 -16.74
C LYS A 118 17.40 4.13 -17.44
N ASP A 119 17.12 2.98 -16.89
CA ASP A 119 17.45 1.68 -17.50
C ASP A 119 16.64 1.42 -18.79
N GLY A 120 15.51 2.11 -18.99
CA GLY A 120 14.68 2.00 -20.19
C GLY A 120 13.94 0.66 -20.33
N ALA A 121 13.97 -0.19 -19.30
CA ALA A 121 13.18 -1.41 -19.29
C ALA A 121 11.68 -1.09 -19.29
N PRO A 122 10.86 -1.86 -20.02
CA PRO A 122 9.41 -1.69 -19.98
C PRO A 122 8.88 -1.85 -18.55
N VAL A 123 8.00 -0.94 -18.13
CA VAL A 123 7.36 -0.97 -16.81
C VAL A 123 5.86 -1.15 -16.94
N ARG A 124 5.18 -1.56 -15.86
CA ARG A 124 3.73 -1.73 -15.78
C ARG A 124 3.18 -2.77 -16.76
N ILE A 125 3.98 -3.75 -17.13
CA ILE A 125 3.64 -4.92 -17.94
C ILE A 125 4.36 -6.16 -17.40
N ASN A 126 4.06 -7.35 -17.95
CA ASN A 126 4.73 -8.58 -17.56
C ASN A 126 6.13 -8.74 -18.20
N ASP A 127 6.98 -7.72 -18.03
CA ASP A 127 8.39 -7.80 -18.36
C ASP A 127 9.15 -8.53 -17.22
N PRO A 128 9.98 -9.55 -17.52
CA PRO A 128 10.66 -10.34 -16.49
C PRO A 128 11.62 -9.53 -15.61
N VAL A 129 12.29 -8.53 -16.19
CA VAL A 129 13.25 -7.67 -15.47
C VAL A 129 12.48 -6.77 -14.50
N TYR A 130 11.42 -6.13 -15.00
CA TYR A 130 10.54 -5.30 -14.20
C TYR A 130 9.90 -6.09 -13.05
N LEU A 131 9.31 -7.25 -13.34
CA LEU A 131 8.66 -8.08 -12.31
C LEU A 131 9.62 -8.54 -11.22
N LYS A 132 10.86 -8.90 -11.57
CA LYS A 132 11.89 -9.25 -10.58
C LYS A 132 12.23 -8.09 -9.64
N ARG A 133 12.25 -6.87 -10.18
CA ARG A 133 12.46 -5.65 -9.38
C ARG A 133 11.28 -5.35 -8.46
N VAL A 134 10.05 -5.51 -8.95
CA VAL A 134 8.83 -5.39 -8.14
C VAL A 134 8.79 -6.43 -7.02
N GLU A 135 9.16 -7.68 -7.31
CA GLU A 135 9.27 -8.74 -6.31
C GLU A 135 10.22 -8.35 -5.17
N ARG A 136 11.39 -7.81 -5.52
CA ARG A 136 12.38 -7.34 -4.55
C ARG A 136 11.81 -6.19 -3.70
N PHE A 137 11.17 -5.21 -4.31
CA PHE A 137 10.53 -4.09 -3.61
C PHE A 137 9.44 -4.57 -2.66
N TRP A 138 8.52 -5.39 -3.14
CA TRP A 138 7.42 -5.87 -2.28
C TRP A 138 7.87 -6.84 -1.20
N LYS A 139 8.95 -7.59 -1.40
CA LYS A 139 9.58 -8.36 -0.34
C LYS A 139 10.02 -7.45 0.81
N GLN A 140 10.70 -6.35 0.50
CA GLN A 140 11.11 -5.37 1.52
C GLN A 140 9.91 -4.74 2.24
N LEU A 141 8.86 -4.38 1.49
CA LEU A 141 7.64 -3.87 2.12
C LEU A 141 6.94 -4.93 2.99
N GLY A 142 6.90 -6.18 2.54
CA GLY A 142 6.34 -7.30 3.30
C GLY A 142 7.06 -7.51 4.63
N GLU A 143 8.40 -7.41 4.65
CA GLU A 143 9.21 -7.46 5.87
C GLU A 143 8.85 -6.31 6.84
N GLN A 144 8.61 -5.10 6.33
CA GLN A 144 8.15 -3.97 7.15
C GLN A 144 6.74 -4.15 7.68
N ALA A 145 5.86 -4.79 6.91
CA ALA A 145 4.45 -4.99 7.24
C ALA A 145 4.16 -6.34 7.94
N GLU A 146 5.19 -7.12 8.28
CA GLU A 146 5.03 -8.41 8.95
C GLU A 146 4.29 -8.25 10.30
N GLY A 147 3.20 -9.02 10.48
CA GLY A 147 2.34 -8.95 11.66
C GLY A 147 1.46 -7.69 11.73
N MET A 148 1.41 -6.88 10.66
CA MET A 148 0.61 -5.66 10.59
C MET A 148 -0.69 -5.82 9.77
N MET A 149 -0.93 -6.99 9.18
CA MET A 149 -2.21 -7.26 8.53
C MET A 149 -3.34 -7.40 9.55
N CYS A 150 -4.55 -7.03 9.18
CA CYS A 150 -5.74 -7.10 10.05
C CYS A 150 -5.95 -8.51 10.63
N MET A 151 -5.70 -9.55 9.83
CA MET A 151 -5.82 -10.94 10.28
C MET A 151 -4.78 -11.32 11.36
N ASP A 152 -3.66 -10.60 11.43
CA ASP A 152 -2.62 -10.76 12.45
C ASP A 152 -2.85 -9.82 13.65
N GLY A 153 -3.98 -9.10 13.66
CA GLY A 153 -4.29 -8.07 14.66
C GLY A 153 -3.63 -6.71 14.39
N GLY A 154 -3.09 -6.51 13.19
CA GLY A 154 -2.53 -5.23 12.74
C GLY A 154 -3.58 -4.27 12.18
N PRO A 155 -3.18 -3.05 11.78
CA PRO A 155 -4.09 -2.03 11.29
C PRO A 155 -4.44 -2.17 9.81
N VAL A 156 -3.67 -2.94 9.02
CA VAL A 156 -3.81 -3.00 7.56
C VAL A 156 -4.99 -3.88 7.17
N LEU A 157 -6.05 -3.27 6.63
CA LEU A 157 -7.27 -3.95 6.19
C LEU A 157 -7.12 -4.58 4.81
N GLY A 158 -6.30 -4.00 3.95
CA GLY A 158 -6.04 -4.44 2.60
C GLY A 158 -5.02 -3.57 1.92
N VAL A 159 -4.68 -3.93 0.67
CA VAL A 159 -3.74 -3.17 -0.15
C VAL A 159 -4.34 -2.83 -1.50
N GLN A 160 -3.92 -1.71 -2.07
CA GLN A 160 -4.14 -1.37 -3.46
C GLN A 160 -2.87 -1.69 -4.26
N LEU A 161 -3.07 -2.40 -5.38
CA LEU A 161 -2.05 -2.64 -6.39
C LEU A 161 -2.25 -1.66 -7.54
N GLU A 162 -1.16 -1.11 -8.04
CA GLU A 162 -1.19 -0.12 -9.11
C GLU A 162 -2.02 1.13 -8.77
N ASN A 163 -1.98 2.11 -9.62
CA ASN A 163 -2.84 3.28 -9.54
C ASN A 163 -3.19 3.77 -10.92
N GLU A 164 -4.50 4.01 -11.16
CA GLU A 164 -5.00 4.52 -12.45
C GLU A 164 -4.40 3.76 -13.65
N TYR A 165 -4.36 2.44 -13.56
CA TYR A 165 -3.60 1.59 -14.48
C TYR A 165 -3.93 1.87 -15.94
N GLY A 166 -5.20 1.98 -16.30
CA GLY A 166 -5.62 2.33 -17.66
C GLY A 166 -5.49 3.82 -17.99
N HIS A 167 -5.66 4.68 -17.00
CA HIS A 167 -5.64 6.13 -17.21
C HIS A 167 -4.22 6.68 -17.37
N CYS A 168 -3.27 6.12 -16.63
CA CYS A 168 -1.87 6.55 -16.62
C CYS A 168 -0.94 5.61 -17.41
N GLY A 169 -1.38 5.11 -18.56
CA GLY A 169 -0.54 4.43 -19.55
C GLY A 169 -0.34 2.93 -19.37
N GLY A 170 -1.03 2.29 -18.44
CA GLY A 170 -1.09 0.82 -18.39
C GLY A 170 -2.11 0.27 -19.41
N PRO A 171 -1.87 -0.90 -20.02
CA PRO A 171 -2.76 -1.49 -21.02
C PRO A 171 -3.98 -2.18 -20.38
N SER A 172 -4.80 -1.45 -19.61
CA SER A 172 -5.89 -2.00 -18.79
C SER A 172 -6.94 -2.78 -19.56
N ASP A 173 -7.25 -2.35 -20.78
CA ASP A 173 -8.34 -2.91 -21.59
C ASP A 173 -7.87 -4.07 -22.48
N SER A 174 -6.69 -4.60 -22.21
CA SER A 174 -6.09 -5.71 -22.95
C SER A 174 -6.03 -6.99 -22.11
N LYS A 175 -5.88 -8.13 -22.77
CA LYS A 175 -5.61 -9.41 -22.11
C LYS A 175 -4.28 -9.37 -21.33
N GLU A 176 -3.31 -8.66 -21.90
CA GLU A 176 -1.99 -8.45 -21.30
C GLU A 176 -2.08 -7.64 -20.00
N GLY A 177 -2.90 -6.58 -20.00
CA GLY A 177 -3.13 -5.77 -18.81
C GLY A 177 -3.83 -6.55 -17.69
N MET A 178 -4.85 -7.33 -18.04
CA MET A 178 -5.50 -8.23 -17.08
C MET A 178 -4.52 -9.27 -16.52
N ALA A 179 -3.71 -9.87 -17.39
CA ALA A 179 -2.69 -10.83 -16.98
C ALA A 179 -1.64 -10.19 -16.05
N HIS A 180 -1.26 -8.93 -16.32
CA HIS A 180 -0.35 -8.20 -15.45
C HIS A 180 -0.93 -7.97 -14.06
N MET A 181 -2.16 -7.49 -13.95
CA MET A 181 -2.83 -7.28 -12.66
C MET A 181 -2.95 -8.58 -11.85
N LEU A 182 -3.26 -9.70 -12.51
CA LEU A 182 -3.28 -11.02 -11.86
C LEU A 182 -1.90 -11.49 -11.41
N THR A 183 -0.85 -11.16 -12.17
CA THR A 183 0.54 -11.43 -11.79
C THR A 183 0.92 -10.61 -10.56
N LEU A 184 0.67 -9.31 -10.57
CA LEU A 184 0.91 -8.44 -9.42
C LEU A 184 0.17 -8.92 -8.17
N LYS A 185 -1.10 -9.33 -8.31
CA LYS A 185 -1.86 -9.89 -7.19
C LYS A 185 -1.17 -11.10 -6.55
N LYS A 186 -0.72 -12.05 -7.36
CA LYS A 186 0.02 -13.23 -6.86
C LYS A 186 1.33 -12.85 -6.18
N MET A 187 2.06 -11.90 -6.75
CA MET A 187 3.33 -11.42 -6.18
C MET A 187 3.11 -10.72 -4.83
N ALA A 188 2.09 -9.86 -4.73
CA ALA A 188 1.75 -9.21 -3.47
C ALA A 188 1.36 -10.23 -2.39
N GLN A 189 0.57 -11.26 -2.75
CA GLN A 189 0.25 -12.36 -1.85
C GLN A 189 1.49 -13.13 -1.39
N ALA A 190 2.43 -13.41 -2.29
CA ALA A 190 3.70 -14.06 -1.96
C ALA A 190 4.58 -13.19 -1.03
N ALA A 191 4.46 -11.87 -1.11
CA ALA A 191 5.13 -10.93 -0.22
C ALA A 191 4.42 -10.75 1.15
N GLY A 192 3.31 -11.48 1.40
CA GLY A 192 2.59 -11.45 2.68
C GLY A 192 1.41 -10.47 2.74
N PHE A 193 1.06 -9.81 1.64
CA PHE A 193 -0.08 -8.89 1.63
C PHE A 193 -1.42 -9.60 1.37
N ILE A 194 -2.47 -9.08 2.00
CA ILE A 194 -3.86 -9.49 1.73
C ILE A 194 -4.39 -8.61 0.59
N VAL A 195 -4.71 -9.23 -0.53
CA VAL A 195 -5.16 -8.55 -1.77
C VAL A 195 -6.51 -9.06 -2.21
#